data_baa782b968aeb8522e5b951c83de7928
#
_entry.id   baa782b968aeb8522e5b951c83de7928
#
_cell.length_a   1.000
_cell.length_b   1.000
_cell.length_c   1.000
_cell.angle_alpha   90.00
_cell.angle_beta   90.00
_cell.angle_gamma   90.00
#
_symmetry.space_group_name_H-M   'P 1'
#
loop_
_entity.id
_entity.type
_entity.pdbx_description
1 polymer ?
#
loop_
_entity_poly.entity_id
_entity_poly.type
_entity_poly.pdbx_seq_one_letter_code
_entity_poly.pdbx_strand_id
1 'polypeptide(L)'
;NEEKISNLFNSKLSQVLISMYDGPEQRIKFEKIIKSANIPNNFVTLRERWHTDQNYGLGDISNRGGTLKVDIDEETKKLNKTKKCFYTAYQTTIDWDGNLYICPNDWNRKISMGNLMQTDFFEIWKGKFLSKYRKELLNGKRSLSPCNVCNVDGTVYGTKHFDAWKKKGNL
;
A
#
# COMPACT_ATOMS: atom_id res chain seq x y z
N ASN A 1 -3.60 2.23 22.27
CA ASN A 1 -4.13 1.75 23.54
C ASN A 1 -4.99 0.50 23.32
N GLU A 2 -5.40 -0.17 24.39
CA GLU A 2 -6.21 -1.39 24.39
C GLU A 2 -7.55 -1.19 23.67
N GLU A 3 -8.24 -0.11 23.93
CA GLU A 3 -9.51 0.23 23.29
C GLU A 3 -9.41 0.26 21.77
N LYS A 4 -8.38 0.91 21.21
CA LYS A 4 -8.19 0.99 19.76
C LYS A 4 -7.97 -0.40 19.15
N ILE A 5 -7.17 -1.25 19.77
CA ILE A 5 -6.93 -2.61 19.27
C ILE A 5 -8.19 -3.47 19.38
N SER A 6 -8.95 -3.35 20.47
CA SER A 6 -10.24 -4.03 20.65
C SER A 6 -11.25 -3.59 19.60
N ASN A 7 -11.35 -2.30 19.32
CA ASN A 7 -12.24 -1.77 18.28
C ASN A 7 -11.87 -2.29 16.88
N LEU A 8 -10.56 -2.38 16.56
CA LEU A 8 -10.10 -2.98 15.31
C LEU A 8 -10.45 -4.46 15.22
N PHE A 9 -10.28 -5.23 16.31
CA PHE A 9 -10.67 -6.63 16.34
C PHE A 9 -12.18 -6.81 16.16
N ASN A 10 -12.97 -6.01 16.85
CA ASN A 10 -14.43 -6.05 16.78
C ASN A 10 -14.98 -5.56 15.42
N SER A 11 -14.21 -4.80 14.65
CA SER A 11 -14.59 -4.33 13.31
C SER A 11 -14.52 -5.42 12.23
N LYS A 12 -14.25 -6.68 12.61
CA LYS A 12 -14.17 -7.84 11.71
C LYS A 12 -13.01 -7.76 10.71
N LEU A 13 -11.96 -7.03 11.03
CA LEU A 13 -10.71 -7.12 10.27
C LEU A 13 -10.13 -8.53 10.41
N SER A 14 -9.53 -9.03 9.34
CA SER A 14 -8.88 -10.35 9.35
C SER A 14 -7.54 -10.30 10.07
N GLN A 15 -6.80 -9.20 9.95
CA GLN A 15 -5.47 -9.03 10.52
C GLN A 15 -5.09 -7.57 10.64
N VAL A 16 -4.27 -7.25 11.63
CA VAL A 16 -3.61 -5.94 11.78
C VAL A 16 -2.09 -6.13 11.76
N LEU A 17 -1.39 -5.33 10.96
CA LEU A 17 0.06 -5.26 10.95
C LEU A 17 0.49 -3.93 11.55
N ILE A 18 1.29 -3.99 12.60
CA ILE A 18 1.86 -2.81 13.27
C ILE A 18 3.35 -2.73 12.92
N SER A 19 3.75 -1.69 12.20
CA SER A 19 5.15 -1.38 11.95
C SER A 19 5.68 -0.49 13.08
N MET A 20 6.73 -0.95 13.74
CA MET A 20 7.34 -0.29 14.90
C MET A 20 8.66 0.35 14.48
N TYR A 21 8.83 1.65 14.74
CA TYR A 21 9.97 2.44 14.27
C TYR A 21 10.85 3.00 15.39
N ASP A 22 10.33 3.11 16.64
CA ASP A 22 10.99 3.90 17.70
C ASP A 22 11.98 3.07 18.54
N GLY A 23 11.97 1.76 18.44
CA GLY A 23 12.91 0.88 19.15
C GLY A 23 12.27 -0.35 19.80
N PRO A 24 13.08 -1.17 20.47
CA PRO A 24 12.66 -2.47 21.05
C PRO A 24 11.54 -2.34 22.08
N GLU A 25 11.47 -1.23 22.80
CA GLU A 25 10.44 -0.95 23.83
C GLU A 25 9.03 -0.96 23.24
N GLN A 26 8.90 -0.62 21.96
CA GLN A 26 7.60 -0.66 21.29
C GLN A 26 7.05 -2.08 21.21
N ARG A 27 7.90 -3.08 21.01
CA ARG A 27 7.45 -4.48 21.01
C ARG A 27 6.85 -4.85 22.36
N ILE A 28 7.56 -4.58 23.45
CA ILE A 28 7.10 -4.89 24.82
C ILE A 28 5.77 -4.17 25.10
N LYS A 29 5.66 -2.91 24.69
CA LYS A 29 4.45 -2.12 24.82
C LYS A 29 3.26 -2.73 24.09
N PHE A 30 3.44 -3.09 22.83
CA PHE A 30 2.35 -3.66 22.03
C PHE A 30 1.97 -5.06 22.48
N GLU A 31 2.92 -5.92 22.86
CA GLU A 31 2.64 -7.24 23.40
C GLU A 31 1.80 -7.15 24.71
N LYS A 32 2.12 -6.20 25.59
CA LYS A 32 1.29 -5.95 26.77
C LYS A 32 -0.13 -5.53 26.39
N ILE A 33 -0.29 -4.60 25.46
CA ILE A 33 -1.60 -4.11 25.00
C ILE A 33 -2.42 -5.25 24.39
N ILE A 34 -1.82 -6.08 23.53
CA ILE A 34 -2.48 -7.22 22.88
C ILE A 34 -2.95 -8.23 23.95
N LYS A 35 -2.09 -8.53 24.91
CA LYS A 35 -2.40 -9.45 26.00
C LYS A 35 -3.52 -8.91 26.90
N SER A 36 -3.44 -7.63 27.33
CA SER A 36 -4.47 -7.02 28.19
C SER A 36 -5.83 -6.93 27.48
N ALA A 37 -5.83 -6.67 26.17
CA ALA A 37 -7.05 -6.63 25.37
C ALA A 37 -7.59 -8.04 25.01
N ASN A 38 -6.92 -9.10 25.43
CA ASN A 38 -7.28 -10.50 25.14
C ASN A 38 -7.45 -10.78 23.63
N ILE A 39 -6.57 -10.19 22.81
CA ILE A 39 -6.59 -10.32 21.36
C ILE A 39 -5.83 -11.59 20.94
N PRO A 40 -6.39 -12.42 20.04
CA PRO A 40 -5.70 -13.61 19.53
C PRO A 40 -4.36 -13.26 18.87
N ASN A 41 -3.32 -14.04 19.14
CA ASN A 41 -1.98 -13.78 18.62
C ASN A 41 -1.87 -13.75 17.09
N ASN A 42 -2.77 -14.43 16.41
CA ASN A 42 -2.80 -14.47 14.94
C ASN A 42 -3.48 -13.24 14.32
N PHE A 43 -4.13 -12.40 15.12
CA PHE A 43 -4.76 -11.16 14.62
C PHE A 43 -3.77 -10.02 14.41
N VAL A 44 -2.71 -9.95 15.24
CA VAL A 44 -1.74 -8.85 15.17
C VAL A 44 -0.37 -9.37 14.77
N THR A 45 0.20 -8.79 13.72
CA THR A 45 1.60 -8.97 13.33
C THR A 45 2.41 -7.74 13.73
N LEU A 46 3.41 -7.91 14.58
CA LEU A 46 4.36 -6.86 14.95
C LEU A 46 5.57 -6.93 14.02
N ARG A 47 5.86 -5.83 13.31
CA ARG A 47 7.00 -5.70 12.40
C ARG A 47 7.98 -4.67 12.92
N GLU A 48 9.18 -5.10 13.26
CA GLU A 48 10.29 -4.25 13.67
C GLU A 48 10.85 -3.46 12.48
N ARG A 49 11.10 -2.16 12.67
CA ARG A 49 11.58 -1.24 11.65
C ARG A 49 12.71 -0.32 12.14
N TRP A 50 13.29 -0.64 13.32
CA TRP A 50 14.33 0.20 13.95
C TRP A 50 15.77 -0.26 13.70
N HIS A 51 16.01 -1.34 12.97
CA HIS A 51 17.35 -1.81 12.66
C HIS A 51 18.06 -0.82 11.73
N THR A 52 18.94 0.00 12.30
CA THR A 52 19.65 1.07 11.59
C THR A 52 20.79 0.56 10.71
N ASP A 53 21.43 -0.51 11.12
CA ASP A 53 22.55 -1.18 10.43
C ASP A 53 22.15 -1.85 9.11
N GLN A 54 20.87 -2.16 8.95
CA GLN A 54 20.31 -2.79 7.75
C GLN A 54 19.45 -1.84 6.93
N ASN A 55 19.59 -0.54 7.12
CA ASN A 55 18.84 0.46 6.35
C ASN A 55 17.32 0.18 6.35
N TYR A 56 16.78 -0.35 7.46
CA TYR A 56 15.38 -0.76 7.63
C TYR A 56 14.88 -1.84 6.63
N GLY A 57 15.77 -2.65 6.09
CA GLY A 57 15.45 -3.48 4.92
C GLY A 57 15.19 -2.64 3.66
N LEU A 58 15.75 -1.44 3.64
CA LEU A 58 15.57 -0.44 2.59
C LEU A 58 16.69 -0.52 1.55
N GLY A 59 17.43 -1.63 1.48
CA GLY A 59 18.47 -1.85 0.48
C GLY A 59 18.02 -1.51 -0.94
N ASP A 60 16.74 -1.67 -1.22
CA ASP A 60 16.11 -1.32 -2.49
C ASP A 60 14.90 -0.40 -2.26
N ILE A 61 15.16 0.78 -1.69
CA ILE A 61 14.09 1.78 -1.56
C ILE A 61 13.63 2.21 -2.94
N SER A 62 12.34 2.00 -3.22
CA SER A 62 11.71 2.63 -4.37
C SER A 62 11.74 4.17 -4.21
N ASN A 63 11.67 4.87 -5.32
CA ASN A 63 11.60 6.34 -5.31
C ASN A 63 10.26 6.90 -4.81
N ARG A 64 9.38 6.05 -4.27
CA ARG A 64 8.08 6.44 -3.69
C ARG A 64 7.27 7.33 -4.64
N GLY A 65 7.03 6.86 -5.86
CA GLY A 65 6.29 7.64 -6.86
C GLY A 65 6.97 8.94 -7.26
N GLY A 66 8.31 8.98 -7.17
CA GLY A 66 9.12 10.16 -7.49
C GLY A 66 9.26 11.16 -6.33
N THR A 67 8.90 10.77 -5.11
CA THR A 67 9.08 11.62 -3.91
C THR A 67 10.53 11.62 -3.45
N LEU A 68 11.18 10.47 -3.53
CA LEU A 68 12.59 10.32 -3.15
C LEU A 68 13.48 10.39 -4.39
N LYS A 69 14.58 11.12 -4.28
CA LYS A 69 15.66 11.08 -5.29
C LYS A 69 16.45 9.80 -5.07
N VAL A 70 16.27 8.84 -5.97
CA VAL A 70 17.02 7.58 -5.99
C VAL A 70 17.72 7.53 -7.32
N ASP A 71 19.04 7.29 -7.30
CA ASP A 71 19.81 7.08 -8.52
C ASP A 71 19.39 5.74 -9.13
N ILE A 72 18.83 5.81 -10.31
CA ILE A 72 18.35 4.67 -11.07
C ILE A 72 19.02 4.75 -12.43
N ASP A 73 19.64 3.66 -12.86
CA ASP A 73 20.23 3.56 -14.18
C ASP A 73 19.16 3.69 -15.31
N GLU A 74 19.60 4.10 -16.48
CA GLU A 74 18.69 4.36 -17.61
C GLU A 74 18.00 3.10 -18.13
N GLU A 75 18.59 1.93 -17.98
CA GLU A 75 17.99 0.66 -18.39
C GLU A 75 16.81 0.34 -17.47
N THR A 76 17.01 0.44 -16.16
CA THR A 76 15.92 0.27 -15.16
C THR A 76 14.80 1.28 -15.36
N LYS A 77 15.11 2.54 -15.72
CA LYS A 77 14.08 3.54 -16.06
C LYS A 77 13.26 3.14 -17.29
N LYS A 78 13.89 2.60 -18.33
CA LYS A 78 13.18 2.12 -19.52
C LYS A 78 12.29 0.92 -19.20
N LEU A 79 12.83 -0.08 -18.50
CA LEU A 79 12.10 -1.27 -18.09
C LEU A 79 10.86 -0.92 -17.24
N ASN A 80 10.99 0.02 -16.33
CA ASN A 80 9.90 0.44 -15.47
C ASN A 80 8.74 1.09 -16.23
N LYS A 81 9.00 1.77 -17.37
CA LYS A 81 7.96 2.40 -18.19
C LYS A 81 7.04 1.41 -18.87
N THR A 82 7.52 0.20 -19.17
CA THR A 82 6.76 -0.86 -19.84
C THR A 82 6.29 -1.97 -18.91
N LYS A 83 6.71 -1.93 -17.65
CA LYS A 83 6.41 -2.96 -16.67
C LYS A 83 5.00 -2.81 -16.11
N LYS A 84 4.27 -3.92 -16.05
CA LYS A 84 2.96 -3.97 -15.38
C LYS A 84 3.06 -3.55 -13.91
N CYS A 85 1.95 -3.09 -13.35
CA CYS A 85 1.83 -2.84 -11.93
C CYS A 85 0.47 -3.30 -11.42
N PHE A 86 0.46 -4.23 -10.47
CA PHE A 86 -0.76 -4.84 -9.94
C PHE A 86 -1.31 -4.12 -8.69
N TYR A 87 -0.61 -3.13 -8.15
CA TYR A 87 -1.05 -2.43 -6.93
C TYR A 87 -2.50 -1.97 -6.97
N THR A 88 -2.90 -1.34 -8.07
CA THR A 88 -4.28 -0.85 -8.24
C THR A 88 -5.34 -1.94 -8.39
N ALA A 89 -4.92 -3.20 -8.51
CA ALA A 89 -5.83 -4.34 -8.61
C ALA A 89 -6.22 -4.91 -7.23
N TYR A 90 -5.41 -4.69 -6.19
CA TYR A 90 -5.62 -5.35 -4.90
C TYR A 90 -5.49 -4.46 -3.67
N GLN A 91 -4.97 -3.23 -3.82
CA GLN A 91 -4.81 -2.34 -2.65
C GLN A 91 -4.95 -0.86 -3.01
N THR A 92 -5.25 -0.08 -2.00
CA THR A 92 -5.27 1.37 -2.01
C THR A 92 -4.71 1.89 -0.68
N THR A 93 -4.47 3.17 -0.58
CA THR A 93 -4.09 3.83 0.67
C THR A 93 -5.21 4.76 1.11
N ILE A 94 -5.61 4.64 2.35
CA ILE A 94 -6.59 5.54 2.99
C ILE A 94 -5.83 6.36 4.02
N ASP A 95 -5.95 7.66 3.94
CA ASP A 95 -5.33 8.58 4.88
C ASP A 95 -6.25 8.85 6.08
N TRP A 96 -5.69 9.48 7.11
CA TRP A 96 -6.40 9.80 8.35
C TRP A 96 -7.64 10.69 8.17
N ASP A 97 -7.69 11.47 7.08
CA ASP A 97 -8.79 12.35 6.71
C ASP A 97 -9.83 11.69 5.78
N GLY A 98 -9.70 10.38 5.54
CA GLY A 98 -10.59 9.59 4.69
C GLY A 98 -10.29 9.67 3.19
N ASN A 99 -9.28 10.42 2.75
CA ASN A 99 -8.88 10.46 1.35
C ASN A 99 -8.26 9.12 0.90
N LEU A 100 -8.69 8.64 -0.26
CA LEU A 100 -8.11 7.48 -0.91
C LEU A 100 -7.08 7.91 -1.94
N TYR A 101 -5.92 7.26 -1.88
CA TYR A 101 -4.83 7.44 -2.83
C TYR A 101 -4.58 6.17 -3.63
N ILE A 102 -4.04 6.35 -4.82
CA ILE A 102 -3.93 5.28 -5.82
C ILE A 102 -3.10 4.07 -5.35
N CYS A 103 -2.05 4.30 -4.57
CA CYS A 103 -1.23 3.23 -4.01
C CYS A 103 -0.34 3.75 -2.86
N PRO A 104 0.24 2.85 -2.03
CA PRO A 104 1.10 3.23 -0.92
C PRO A 104 2.44 3.86 -1.33
N ASN A 105 2.77 3.86 -2.61
CA ASN A 105 3.97 4.53 -3.13
C ASN A 105 3.72 5.98 -3.57
N ASP A 106 2.49 6.46 -3.60
CA ASP A 106 2.18 7.87 -3.86
C ASP A 106 2.34 8.70 -2.58
N TRP A 107 3.58 8.84 -2.12
CA TRP A 107 3.88 9.55 -0.87
C TRP A 107 3.59 11.05 -0.94
N ASN A 108 3.65 11.64 -2.13
CA ASN A 108 3.27 13.04 -2.33
C ASN A 108 1.75 13.25 -2.42
N ARG A 109 0.95 12.18 -2.29
CA ARG A 109 -0.51 12.24 -2.35
C ARG A 109 -1.01 12.97 -3.60
N LYS A 110 -0.34 12.75 -4.73
CA LYS A 110 -0.63 13.45 -5.98
C LYS A 110 -1.99 13.11 -6.56
N ILE A 111 -2.46 11.90 -6.30
CA ILE A 111 -3.65 11.36 -6.93
C ILE A 111 -4.64 10.91 -5.85
N SER A 112 -5.51 11.83 -5.45
CA SER A 112 -6.72 11.50 -4.68
C SER A 112 -7.78 10.92 -5.60
N MET A 113 -8.36 9.79 -5.19
CA MET A 113 -9.43 9.10 -5.92
C MET A 113 -10.82 9.46 -5.41
N GLY A 114 -10.90 10.06 -4.23
CA GLY A 114 -12.12 10.41 -3.53
C GLY A 114 -11.94 10.36 -2.02
N ASN A 115 -13.01 10.65 -1.29
CA ASN A 115 -13.01 10.69 0.16
C ASN A 115 -14.13 9.83 0.74
N LEU A 116 -13.81 8.94 1.67
CA LEU A 116 -14.75 8.00 2.30
C LEU A 116 -15.80 8.68 3.20
N MET A 117 -15.56 9.92 3.59
CA MET A 117 -16.57 10.70 4.32
C MET A 117 -17.69 11.22 3.40
N GLN A 118 -17.51 11.13 2.08
CA GLN A 118 -18.40 11.67 1.06
C GLN A 118 -18.95 10.60 0.11
N THR A 119 -18.19 9.53 -0.13
CA THR A 119 -18.49 8.53 -1.17
C THR A 119 -18.19 7.13 -0.67
N ASP A 120 -19.04 6.17 -1.01
CA ASP A 120 -18.82 4.75 -0.67
C ASP A 120 -17.51 4.22 -1.27
N PHE A 121 -16.85 3.36 -0.49
CA PHE A 121 -15.57 2.77 -0.91
C PHE A 121 -15.66 2.06 -2.27
N PHE A 122 -16.71 1.29 -2.51
CA PHE A 122 -16.83 0.53 -3.76
C PHE A 122 -17.18 1.41 -4.96
N GLU A 123 -17.83 2.53 -4.76
CA GLU A 123 -18.02 3.54 -5.82
C GLU A 123 -16.68 4.11 -6.25
N ILE A 124 -15.81 4.51 -5.31
CA ILE A 124 -14.47 4.97 -5.60
C ILE A 124 -13.64 3.85 -6.22
N TRP A 125 -13.62 2.66 -5.60
CA TRP A 125 -12.80 1.52 -6.00
C TRP A 125 -13.13 1.00 -7.40
N LYS A 126 -14.40 1.02 -7.81
CA LYS A 126 -14.89 0.62 -9.13
C LYS A 126 -15.02 1.80 -10.10
N GLY A 127 -14.79 3.00 -9.62
CA GLY A 127 -14.98 4.24 -10.37
C GLY A 127 -14.12 4.33 -11.64
N LYS A 128 -14.57 5.14 -12.58
CA LYS A 128 -13.90 5.34 -13.89
C LYS A 128 -12.45 5.82 -13.73
N PHE A 129 -12.18 6.61 -12.72
CA PHE A 129 -10.86 7.16 -12.47
C PHE A 129 -9.84 6.04 -12.19
N LEU A 130 -10.09 5.19 -11.18
CA LEU A 130 -9.19 4.09 -10.86
C LEU A 130 -9.17 3.01 -11.95
N SER A 131 -10.27 2.81 -12.64
CA SER A 131 -10.36 1.90 -13.79
C SER A 131 -9.42 2.32 -14.92
N LYS A 132 -9.26 3.62 -15.18
CA LYS A 132 -8.27 4.13 -16.15
C LYS A 132 -6.85 3.75 -15.75
N TYR A 133 -6.47 3.95 -14.48
CA TYR A 133 -5.15 3.55 -13.99
C TYR A 133 -4.92 2.05 -14.07
N ARG A 134 -5.92 1.25 -13.67
CA ARG A 134 -5.83 -0.21 -13.80
C ARG A 134 -5.56 -0.61 -15.24
N LYS A 135 -6.36 -0.13 -16.18
CA LYS A 135 -6.22 -0.45 -17.60
C LYS A 135 -4.82 -0.13 -18.10
N GLU A 136 -4.30 1.06 -17.84
CA GLU A 136 -2.95 1.45 -18.25
C GLU A 136 -1.88 0.58 -17.59
N LEU A 137 -1.90 0.46 -16.27
CA LEU A 137 -0.86 -0.23 -15.51
C LEU A 137 -0.84 -1.74 -15.74
N LEU A 138 -2.01 -2.35 -15.91
CA LEU A 138 -2.11 -3.79 -16.17
C LEU A 138 -1.72 -4.16 -17.60
N ASN A 139 -1.73 -3.20 -18.51
CA ASN A 139 -1.20 -3.33 -19.86
C ASN A 139 0.27 -2.89 -20.00
N GLY A 140 0.96 -2.61 -18.88
CA GLY A 140 2.35 -2.21 -18.88
C GLY A 140 2.59 -0.76 -19.29
N LYS A 141 1.56 0.08 -19.28
CA LYS A 141 1.68 1.49 -19.61
C LYS A 141 1.73 2.32 -18.32
N ARG A 142 2.87 2.92 -18.03
CA ARG A 142 3.05 3.80 -16.87
C ARG A 142 3.09 5.27 -17.27
N SER A 143 2.18 5.71 -18.11
CA SER A 143 2.15 7.07 -18.64
C SER A 143 1.56 8.10 -17.67
N LEU A 144 0.72 7.64 -16.74
CA LEU A 144 0.01 8.51 -15.82
C LEU A 144 0.85 8.84 -14.56
N SER A 145 0.75 10.08 -14.08
CA SER A 145 1.36 10.46 -12.79
C SER A 145 0.68 9.74 -11.63
N PRO A 146 1.41 9.34 -10.57
CA PRO A 146 2.86 9.37 -10.36
C PRO A 146 3.58 8.14 -10.94
N CYS A 147 2.86 7.24 -11.63
CA CYS A 147 3.39 5.98 -12.13
C CYS A 147 4.46 6.15 -13.20
N ASN A 148 4.40 7.27 -13.94
CA ASN A 148 5.34 7.60 -15.01
C ASN A 148 6.78 7.85 -14.52
N VAL A 149 6.95 8.14 -13.25
CA VAL A 149 8.27 8.35 -12.62
C VAL A 149 8.59 7.28 -11.55
N CYS A 150 7.64 6.38 -11.28
CA CYS A 150 7.77 5.38 -10.23
C CYS A 150 8.67 4.22 -10.68
N ASN A 151 9.62 3.81 -9.83
CA ASN A 151 10.54 2.69 -10.08
C ASN A 151 10.14 1.38 -9.38
N VAL A 152 8.98 1.33 -8.73
CA VAL A 152 8.53 0.14 -8.00
C VAL A 152 8.28 -1.02 -8.94
N ASP A 153 8.77 -2.21 -8.58
CA ASP A 153 8.29 -3.45 -9.19
C ASP A 153 6.90 -3.78 -8.66
N GLY A 154 5.91 -3.40 -9.43
CA GLY A 154 4.51 -3.60 -9.09
C GLY A 154 3.99 -5.02 -9.37
N THR A 155 4.84 -5.97 -9.76
CA THR A 155 4.42 -7.33 -10.15
C THR A 155 4.70 -8.40 -9.09
N VAL A 156 5.40 -8.06 -8.02
CA VAL A 156 5.78 -8.99 -6.94
C VAL A 156 4.55 -9.65 -6.30
N TYR A 157 3.47 -8.88 -6.13
CA TYR A 157 2.21 -9.37 -5.56
C TYR A 157 1.03 -8.96 -6.44
N GLY A 158 -0.10 -9.67 -6.28
CA GLY A 158 -1.37 -9.25 -6.87
C GLY A 158 -1.75 -9.91 -8.18
N THR A 159 -1.01 -10.91 -8.67
CA THR A 159 -1.32 -11.63 -9.92
C THR A 159 -2.73 -12.22 -9.91
N LYS A 160 -3.14 -12.87 -8.82
CA LYS A 160 -4.50 -13.44 -8.70
C LYS A 160 -5.59 -12.37 -8.79
N HIS A 161 -5.35 -11.19 -8.23
CA HIS A 161 -6.29 -10.07 -8.31
C HIS A 161 -6.35 -9.50 -9.73
N PHE A 162 -5.21 -9.38 -10.39
CA PHE A 162 -5.16 -9.01 -11.81
C PHE A 162 -5.98 -9.95 -12.68
N ASP A 163 -5.79 -11.27 -12.52
CA ASP A 163 -6.51 -12.27 -13.27
C ASP A 163 -8.02 -12.21 -13.02
N ALA A 164 -8.43 -11.95 -11.77
CA ALA A 164 -9.82 -11.78 -11.41
C ALA A 164 -10.46 -10.55 -12.08
N TRP A 165 -9.76 -9.43 -12.15
CA TRP A 165 -10.22 -8.23 -12.87
C TRP A 165 -10.35 -8.49 -14.38
N LYS A 166 -9.37 -9.18 -14.97
CA LYS A 166 -9.36 -9.54 -16.38
C LYS A 166 -10.56 -10.44 -16.75
N LYS A 167 -10.83 -11.46 -15.93
CA LYS A 167 -11.97 -12.37 -16.13
C LYS A 167 -13.32 -11.65 -16.09
N LYS A 168 -13.45 -10.59 -15.28
CA LYS A 168 -14.71 -9.82 -15.16
C LYS A 168 -14.91 -8.80 -16.28
N GLY A 169 -14.00 -8.71 -17.26
CA GLY A 169 -14.10 -7.74 -18.35
C GLY A 169 -13.99 -6.27 -17.93
N ASN A 170 -13.46 -6.02 -16.74
CA ASN A 170 -13.34 -4.69 -16.15
C ASN A 170 -11.97 -4.03 -16.44
N LEU A 171 -11.24 -4.50 -17.45
CA LEU A 171 -9.92 -3.99 -17.86
C LEU A 171 -9.94 -3.51 -19.32
#